data_7d5139b492d0453229cfc20f3dc188c4
#
_entry.id   7d5139b492d0453229cfc20f3dc188c4
#
_cell.length_a   1.000
_cell.length_b   1.000
_cell.length_c   1.000
_cell.angle_alpha   90.00
_cell.angle_beta   90.00
_cell.angle_gamma   90.00
#
_symmetry.space_group_name_H-M   'P 1'
#
loop_
_entity.id
_entity.type
_entity.pdbx_description
1 polymer ?
#
loop_
_entity_poly.entity_id
_entity_poly.type
_entity_poly.pdbx_seq_one_letter_code
_entity_poly.pdbx_strand_id
1 'polypeptide(L)'
;MRLFDTHAHYNDGRFEEYEGGASALLSHLHEKEGVDFVLNAATSIKSCTEVLALAEKFDFCYCALGIHPEDCGKEQSPEEAVAALRALCKHKKVLAVGEIGLDYYWEENPPKETQIAYFEAQMALARELSLPVVIHDRDAHGDVFDILARYPDVAAILHSYSGSPEMARQYLQNPNRYISFSGVLTFKNAVKTVETARIVPENRILSETDCPYLAPVPYRGKMNHSGYMAKTVEKLAEIKGLTVEEMANILAENAKRVFGL
;
A
#
# COMPACT_ATOMS: atom_id res chain seq x y z
N MET A 1 -0.04 21.35 4.30
CA MET A 1 -0.79 20.11 3.87
C MET A 1 -0.21 18.96 4.66
N ARG A 2 -1.06 18.10 5.21
CA ARG A 2 -0.64 16.89 5.93
C ARG A 2 -0.68 15.70 4.97
N LEU A 3 0.41 14.95 4.85
CA LEU A 3 0.53 13.82 3.94
C LEU A 3 0.49 12.50 4.72
N PHE A 4 -0.36 11.58 4.27
CA PHE A 4 -0.55 10.24 4.83
C PHE A 4 -0.26 9.21 3.74
N ASP A 5 0.97 8.73 3.72
CA ASP A 5 1.46 7.76 2.74
C ASP A 5 1.09 6.33 3.17
N THR A 6 0.09 5.76 2.50
CA THR A 6 -0.46 4.45 2.89
C THR A 6 0.29 3.26 2.30
N HIS A 7 1.37 3.48 1.53
CA HIS A 7 2.21 2.41 1.01
C HIS A 7 3.57 2.94 0.55
N ALA A 8 4.65 2.47 1.18
CA ALA A 8 6.02 2.85 0.90
C ALA A 8 6.99 1.69 1.21
N HIS A 9 8.21 1.70 0.64
CA HIS A 9 9.25 0.68 0.87
C HIS A 9 10.59 1.32 1.28
N TYR A 10 10.61 2.03 2.41
CA TYR A 10 11.82 2.71 2.91
C TYR A 10 12.96 1.79 3.35
N ASN A 11 12.74 0.47 3.37
CA ASN A 11 13.79 -0.53 3.52
C ASN A 11 14.50 -0.87 2.20
N ASP A 12 14.09 -0.30 1.06
CA ASP A 12 14.78 -0.50 -0.22
C ASP A 12 16.19 0.11 -0.20
N GLY A 13 17.18 -0.65 -0.67
CA GLY A 13 18.60 -0.23 -0.65
C GLY A 13 18.92 1.04 -1.43
N ARG A 14 18.05 1.48 -2.33
CA ARG A 14 18.21 2.75 -3.05
C ARG A 14 18.20 3.95 -2.11
N PHE A 15 17.53 3.87 -0.97
CA PHE A 15 17.55 4.94 0.01
C PHE A 15 18.90 5.11 0.72
N GLU A 16 19.83 4.15 0.60
CA GLU A 16 21.21 4.31 1.06
C GLU A 16 21.97 5.39 0.27
N GLU A 17 21.52 5.72 -0.96
CA GLU A 17 22.07 6.81 -1.75
C GLU A 17 21.74 8.21 -1.17
N TYR A 18 20.73 8.30 -0.32
CA TYR A 18 20.40 9.54 0.37
C TYR A 18 21.35 9.74 1.57
N GLU A 19 21.88 10.95 1.74
CA GLU A 19 22.77 11.26 2.84
C GLU A 19 22.10 10.98 4.21
N GLY A 20 22.62 10.03 4.96
CA GLY A 20 22.03 9.52 6.19
C GLY A 20 20.93 8.48 6.00
N GLY A 21 20.70 8.00 4.77
CA GLY A 21 19.80 6.91 4.43
C GLY A 21 18.31 7.23 4.66
N ALA A 22 17.48 6.18 4.61
CA ALA A 22 16.03 6.29 4.80
C ALA A 22 15.63 7.02 6.10
N SER A 23 16.37 6.82 7.19
CA SER A 23 16.05 7.47 8.48
C SER A 23 16.19 8.99 8.43
N ALA A 24 17.27 9.50 7.82
CA ALA A 24 17.47 10.94 7.66
C ALA A 24 16.43 11.56 6.72
N LEU A 25 16.10 10.85 5.63
CA LEU A 25 15.06 11.27 4.71
C LEU A 25 13.69 11.36 5.40
N LEU A 26 13.28 10.33 6.15
CA LEU A 26 12.00 10.33 6.87
C LEU A 26 11.93 11.48 7.88
N SER A 27 13.01 11.75 8.65
CA SER A 27 13.06 12.91 9.55
C SER A 27 12.84 14.23 8.79
N HIS A 28 13.54 14.40 7.67
CA HIS A 28 13.41 15.60 6.83
C HIS A 28 11.98 15.77 6.29
N LEU A 29 11.39 14.70 5.77
CA LEU A 29 10.04 14.72 5.21
C LEU A 29 8.99 15.07 6.26
N HIS A 30 9.12 14.53 7.46
CA HIS A 30 8.22 14.84 8.57
C HIS A 30 8.37 16.30 9.02
N GLU A 31 9.60 16.75 9.26
CA GLU A 31 9.87 18.08 9.81
C GLU A 31 9.64 19.22 8.80
N LYS A 32 9.83 18.98 7.51
CA LYS A 32 9.88 20.03 6.48
C LYS A 32 8.80 19.93 5.41
N GLU A 33 8.31 18.72 5.11
CA GLU A 33 7.39 18.51 4.00
C GLU A 33 5.98 18.06 4.42
N GLY A 34 5.72 17.95 5.74
CA GLY A 34 4.40 17.64 6.28
C GLY A 34 3.96 16.19 6.10
N VAL A 35 4.91 15.26 6.03
CA VAL A 35 4.62 13.82 6.04
C VAL A 35 4.34 13.39 7.48
N ASP A 36 3.07 13.17 7.80
CA ASP A 36 2.60 12.89 9.15
C ASP A 36 2.29 11.40 9.41
N PHE A 37 2.30 10.60 8.35
CA PHE A 37 2.07 9.16 8.41
C PHE A 37 2.76 8.46 7.24
N VAL A 38 3.43 7.34 7.53
CA VAL A 38 3.99 6.42 6.55
C VAL A 38 3.68 5.00 6.97
N LEU A 39 3.03 4.23 6.08
CA LEU A 39 2.92 2.78 6.20
C LEU A 39 4.02 2.13 5.35
N ASN A 40 5.05 1.61 6.00
CA ASN A 40 6.16 0.95 5.36
C ASN A 40 5.83 -0.53 5.15
N ALA A 41 5.76 -0.98 3.90
CA ALA A 41 5.31 -2.32 3.54
C ALA A 41 6.50 -3.29 3.39
N ALA A 42 6.36 -4.47 3.97
CA ALA A 42 7.30 -5.58 3.82
C ALA A 42 6.88 -6.47 2.64
N THR A 43 7.85 -7.21 2.10
CA THR A 43 7.65 -8.16 0.99
C THR A 43 8.07 -9.59 1.34
N SER A 44 8.84 -9.78 2.43
CA SER A 44 9.38 -11.06 2.90
C SER A 44 9.55 -11.06 4.42
N ILE A 45 9.82 -12.21 5.05
CA ILE A 45 10.08 -12.28 6.50
C ILE A 45 11.31 -11.45 6.89
N LYS A 46 12.33 -11.42 6.05
CA LYS A 46 13.50 -10.57 6.27
C LYS A 46 13.09 -9.09 6.29
N SER A 47 12.39 -8.63 5.28
CA SER A 47 11.96 -7.23 5.19
C SER A 47 10.95 -6.86 6.29
N CYS A 48 10.14 -7.80 6.80
CA CYS A 48 9.29 -7.57 7.98
C CYS A 48 10.08 -7.05 9.19
N THR A 49 11.25 -7.62 9.46
CA THR A 49 12.10 -7.18 10.57
C THR A 49 12.75 -5.83 10.30
N GLU A 50 13.12 -5.56 9.05
CA GLU A 50 13.74 -4.29 8.63
C GLU A 50 12.75 -3.12 8.72
N VAL A 51 11.52 -3.29 8.17
CA VAL A 51 10.50 -2.24 8.22
C VAL A 51 10.04 -1.97 9.65
N LEU A 52 9.94 -3.00 10.48
CA LEU A 52 9.59 -2.85 11.89
C LEU A 52 10.65 -2.07 12.66
N ALA A 53 11.92 -2.42 12.48
CA ALA A 53 13.04 -1.71 13.10
C ALA A 53 13.13 -0.24 12.66
N LEU A 54 12.72 0.08 11.42
CA LEU A 54 12.65 1.45 10.95
C LEU A 54 11.46 2.19 11.59
N ALA A 55 10.29 1.55 11.66
CA ALA A 55 9.07 2.15 12.22
C ALA A 55 9.20 2.45 13.74
N GLU A 56 9.99 1.67 14.48
CA GLU A 56 10.25 1.91 15.90
C GLU A 56 10.99 3.23 16.17
N LYS A 57 11.71 3.76 15.17
CA LYS A 57 12.47 5.02 15.30
C LYS A 57 11.59 6.27 15.22
N PHE A 58 10.36 6.17 14.69
CA PHE A 58 9.51 7.31 14.38
C PHE A 58 8.06 7.07 14.83
N ASP A 59 7.45 8.05 15.48
CA ASP A 59 6.07 7.95 15.95
C ASP A 59 5.07 7.90 14.77
N PHE A 60 5.38 8.55 13.66
CA PHE A 60 4.54 8.65 12.46
C PHE A 60 4.77 7.50 11.44
N CYS A 61 5.75 6.62 11.67
CA CYS A 61 6.03 5.47 10.81
C CYS A 61 5.44 4.20 11.40
N TYR A 62 4.75 3.43 10.57
CA TYR A 62 4.09 2.17 10.88
C TYR A 62 4.41 1.12 9.81
N CYS A 63 3.95 -0.12 10.00
CA CYS A 63 4.24 -1.23 9.10
C CYS A 63 3.00 -1.94 8.60
N ALA A 64 3.07 -2.43 7.36
CA ALA A 64 2.33 -3.58 6.88
C ALA A 64 3.30 -4.75 6.73
N LEU A 65 2.98 -5.92 7.30
CA LEU A 65 3.85 -7.09 7.27
C LEU A 65 3.20 -8.21 6.46
N GLY A 66 3.90 -8.70 5.45
CA GLY A 66 3.40 -9.74 4.55
C GLY A 66 4.49 -10.34 3.69
N ILE A 67 4.09 -11.37 2.93
CA ILE A 67 4.89 -12.00 1.89
C ILE A 67 4.29 -11.64 0.54
N HIS A 68 5.03 -10.86 -0.23
CA HIS A 68 4.67 -10.43 -1.57
C HIS A 68 4.62 -11.64 -2.53
N PRO A 69 3.76 -11.62 -3.56
CA PRO A 69 3.68 -12.71 -4.53
C PRO A 69 5.02 -13.12 -5.13
N GLU A 70 5.92 -12.17 -5.39
CA GLU A 70 7.27 -12.45 -5.89
C GLU A 70 8.15 -13.29 -4.94
N ASP A 71 7.88 -13.23 -3.62
CA ASP A 71 8.67 -13.90 -2.59
C ASP A 71 8.01 -15.19 -2.07
N CYS A 72 6.82 -15.55 -2.56
CA CYS A 72 6.12 -16.77 -2.18
C CYS A 72 6.94 -18.02 -2.50
N GLY A 73 7.08 -18.93 -1.51
CA GLY A 73 7.74 -20.23 -1.68
C GLY A 73 9.26 -20.20 -1.79
N LYS A 74 9.90 -19.03 -1.66
CA LYS A 74 11.37 -18.93 -1.74
C LYS A 74 12.08 -19.47 -0.50
N GLU A 75 11.53 -19.25 0.69
CA GLU A 75 12.21 -19.56 1.95
C GLU A 75 11.40 -20.46 2.88
N GLN A 76 10.07 -20.45 2.79
CA GLN A 76 9.17 -21.10 3.76
C GLN A 76 7.91 -21.62 3.09
N SER A 77 7.17 -22.50 3.76
CA SER A 77 5.80 -22.84 3.37
C SER A 77 4.81 -21.72 3.79
N PRO A 78 3.58 -21.72 3.24
CA PRO A 78 2.56 -20.75 3.68
C PRO A 78 2.28 -20.80 5.19
N GLU A 79 2.29 -22.00 5.80
CA GLU A 79 2.06 -22.21 7.22
C GLU A 79 3.18 -21.64 8.08
N GLU A 80 4.43 -21.87 7.68
CA GLU A 80 5.62 -21.32 8.37
C GLU A 80 5.66 -19.79 8.27
N ALA A 81 5.37 -19.25 7.09
CA ALA A 81 5.27 -17.80 6.86
C ALA A 81 4.20 -17.17 7.75
N VAL A 82 2.99 -17.75 7.80
CA VAL A 82 1.89 -17.28 8.67
C VAL A 82 2.26 -17.37 10.15
N ALA A 83 2.95 -18.43 10.57
CA ALA A 83 3.39 -18.56 11.96
C ALA A 83 4.38 -17.44 12.36
N ALA A 84 5.33 -17.12 11.49
CA ALA A 84 6.27 -16.02 11.70
C ALA A 84 5.56 -14.65 11.71
N LEU A 85 4.70 -14.38 10.71
CA LEU A 85 3.92 -13.14 10.64
C LEU A 85 3.02 -12.95 11.85
N ARG A 86 2.34 -14.01 12.33
CA ARG A 86 1.48 -13.96 13.54
C ARG A 86 2.25 -13.47 14.76
N ALA A 87 3.51 -13.83 14.91
CA ALA A 87 4.33 -13.34 16.01
C ALA A 87 4.67 -11.86 15.87
N LEU A 88 5.08 -11.43 14.67
CA LEU A 88 5.49 -10.05 14.38
C LEU A 88 4.30 -9.07 14.38
N CYS A 89 3.14 -9.49 13.84
CA CYS A 89 1.95 -8.65 13.76
C CYS A 89 1.31 -8.28 15.10
N LYS A 90 1.79 -8.83 16.23
CA LYS A 90 1.40 -8.39 17.57
C LYS A 90 2.03 -7.07 18.00
N HIS A 91 3.03 -6.60 17.26
CA HIS A 91 3.71 -5.36 17.60
C HIS A 91 2.83 -4.14 17.29
N LYS A 92 2.78 -3.17 18.20
CA LYS A 92 1.91 -1.97 18.12
C LYS A 92 2.12 -1.08 16.87
N LYS A 93 3.27 -1.20 16.21
CA LYS A 93 3.59 -0.48 14.98
C LYS A 93 3.03 -1.16 13.73
N VAL A 94 2.51 -2.39 13.85
CA VAL A 94 1.93 -3.12 12.72
C VAL A 94 0.45 -2.81 12.63
N LEU A 95 0.04 -2.20 11.54
CA LEU A 95 -1.33 -1.76 11.30
C LEU A 95 -2.05 -2.55 10.22
N ALA A 96 -1.33 -3.36 9.44
CA ALA A 96 -1.92 -4.15 8.36
C ALA A 96 -1.13 -5.44 8.11
N VAL A 97 -1.76 -6.43 7.51
CA VAL A 97 -1.07 -7.52 6.82
C VAL A 97 -0.86 -7.09 5.37
N GLY A 98 0.39 -7.06 4.93
CA GLY A 98 0.77 -6.59 3.59
C GLY A 98 2.28 -6.32 3.46
N GLU A 99 2.76 -6.28 2.26
CA GLU A 99 2.05 -6.38 0.99
C GLU A 99 1.79 -7.84 0.64
N ILE A 100 0.55 -8.17 0.27
CA ILE A 100 0.13 -9.52 -0.10
C ILE A 100 -0.73 -9.46 -1.37
N GLY A 101 -0.88 -10.54 -2.08
CA GLY A 101 -1.73 -10.56 -3.27
C GLY A 101 -1.21 -11.45 -4.36
N LEU A 102 -1.41 -11.04 -5.63
CA LEU A 102 -1.06 -11.83 -6.81
C LEU A 102 -0.38 -10.95 -7.88
N ASP A 103 0.68 -11.49 -8.51
CA ASP A 103 1.38 -10.89 -9.65
C ASP A 103 1.59 -11.94 -10.73
N TYR A 104 0.87 -11.81 -11.84
CA TYR A 104 0.96 -12.70 -12.99
C TYR A 104 1.71 -12.08 -14.17
N TYR A 105 2.29 -10.90 -13.96
CA TYR A 105 2.97 -10.18 -15.01
C TYR A 105 4.37 -10.74 -15.32
N TRP A 106 5.15 -11.11 -14.28
CA TRP A 106 6.51 -11.57 -14.45
C TRP A 106 6.57 -13.08 -14.57
N GLU A 107 7.20 -13.61 -15.63
CA GLU A 107 7.34 -15.06 -15.87
C GLU A 107 8.20 -15.77 -14.81
N GLU A 108 9.14 -15.04 -14.19
CA GLU A 108 10.01 -15.54 -13.12
C GLU A 108 9.34 -15.61 -11.75
N ASN A 109 8.15 -15.08 -11.61
CA ASN A 109 7.40 -15.16 -10.36
C ASN A 109 7.04 -16.61 -10.00
N PRO A 110 6.85 -16.91 -8.70
CA PRO A 110 6.34 -18.20 -8.26
C PRO A 110 5.06 -18.62 -8.99
N PRO A 111 4.82 -19.94 -9.17
CA PRO A 111 3.61 -20.42 -9.80
C PRO A 111 2.34 -19.84 -9.17
N LYS A 112 1.32 -19.65 -9.99
CA LYS A 112 0.02 -19.09 -9.60
C LYS A 112 -0.58 -19.76 -8.36
N GLU A 113 -0.54 -21.09 -8.32
CA GLU A 113 -1.07 -21.90 -7.22
C GLU A 113 -0.32 -21.61 -5.90
N THR A 114 0.99 -21.39 -5.99
CA THR A 114 1.81 -21.01 -4.84
C THR A 114 1.42 -19.62 -4.33
N GLN A 115 1.33 -18.64 -5.22
CA GLN A 115 0.91 -17.29 -4.85
C GLN A 115 -0.47 -17.28 -4.19
N ILE A 116 -1.44 -18.01 -4.75
CA ILE A 116 -2.81 -18.14 -4.20
C ILE A 116 -2.77 -18.74 -2.79
N ALA A 117 -2.00 -19.82 -2.57
CA ALA A 117 -1.90 -20.46 -1.26
C ALA A 117 -1.38 -19.48 -0.19
N TYR A 118 -0.34 -18.70 -0.52
CA TYR A 118 0.18 -17.66 0.38
C TYR A 118 -0.81 -16.54 0.60
N PHE A 119 -1.48 -16.08 -0.44
CA PHE A 119 -2.46 -15.00 -0.33
C PHE A 119 -3.63 -15.42 0.58
N GLU A 120 -4.21 -16.61 0.37
CA GLU A 120 -5.31 -17.12 1.20
C GLU A 120 -4.89 -17.31 2.67
N ALA A 121 -3.70 -17.87 2.90
CA ALA A 121 -3.18 -18.07 4.24
C ALA A 121 -3.00 -16.73 4.99
N GLN A 122 -2.51 -15.70 4.31
CA GLN A 122 -2.33 -14.36 4.89
C GLN A 122 -3.67 -13.62 5.05
N MET A 123 -4.65 -13.81 4.17
CA MET A 123 -6.01 -13.30 4.36
C MET A 123 -6.67 -13.89 5.61
N ALA A 124 -6.50 -15.21 5.83
CA ALA A 124 -6.98 -15.86 7.04
C ALA A 124 -6.31 -15.30 8.30
N LEU A 125 -5.00 -15.05 8.26
CA LEU A 125 -4.26 -14.41 9.35
C LEU A 125 -4.78 -13.00 9.63
N ALA A 126 -4.99 -12.19 8.61
CA ALA A 126 -5.51 -10.83 8.75
C ALA A 126 -6.89 -10.82 9.44
N ARG A 127 -7.77 -11.74 9.05
CA ARG A 127 -9.08 -11.95 9.70
C ARG A 127 -8.92 -12.34 11.17
N GLU A 128 -8.03 -13.31 11.49
CA GLU A 128 -7.73 -13.76 12.85
C GLU A 128 -7.29 -12.58 13.73
N LEU A 129 -6.41 -11.72 13.21
CA LEU A 129 -5.84 -10.59 13.93
C LEU A 129 -6.70 -9.32 13.88
N SER A 130 -7.79 -9.33 13.13
CA SER A 130 -8.65 -8.15 12.88
C SER A 130 -7.86 -6.98 12.29
N LEU A 131 -6.87 -7.26 11.44
CA LEU A 131 -6.07 -6.27 10.73
C LEU A 131 -6.58 -6.08 9.30
N PRO A 132 -6.52 -4.85 8.75
CA PRO A 132 -6.71 -4.62 7.32
C PRO A 132 -5.59 -5.26 6.50
N VAL A 133 -5.81 -5.39 5.19
CA VAL A 133 -4.80 -5.90 4.26
C VAL A 133 -4.44 -4.87 3.19
N VAL A 134 -3.17 -4.86 2.78
CA VAL A 134 -2.67 -4.09 1.63
C VAL A 134 -2.43 -5.06 0.49
N ILE A 135 -3.15 -4.86 -0.61
CA ILE A 135 -3.28 -5.82 -1.70
C ILE A 135 -2.52 -5.38 -2.94
N HIS A 136 -1.56 -6.20 -3.34
CA HIS A 136 -0.93 -6.17 -4.65
C HIS A 136 -1.78 -6.93 -5.67
N ASP A 137 -2.03 -6.30 -6.81
CA ASP A 137 -2.81 -6.90 -7.90
C ASP A 137 -2.24 -6.49 -9.26
N ARG A 138 -1.50 -7.39 -9.88
CA ARG A 138 -0.92 -7.16 -11.20
C ARG A 138 -1.24 -8.29 -12.16
N ASP A 139 -2.06 -7.98 -13.18
CA ASP A 139 -2.56 -8.93 -14.18
C ASP A 139 -3.30 -10.14 -13.57
N ALA A 140 -3.80 -10.02 -12.32
CA ALA A 140 -4.44 -11.07 -11.54
C ALA A 140 -5.85 -10.70 -11.04
N HIS A 141 -6.45 -9.63 -11.58
CA HIS A 141 -7.66 -8.97 -11.08
C HIS A 141 -8.83 -9.93 -10.76
N GLY A 142 -9.05 -10.97 -11.58
CA GLY A 142 -10.13 -11.93 -11.37
C GLY A 142 -9.94 -12.75 -10.10
N ASP A 143 -8.76 -13.35 -9.94
CA ASP A 143 -8.47 -14.20 -8.78
C ASP A 143 -8.36 -13.37 -7.49
N VAL A 144 -7.78 -12.16 -7.56
CA VAL A 144 -7.77 -11.24 -6.40
C VAL A 144 -9.20 -10.91 -5.98
N PHE A 145 -10.09 -10.59 -6.93
CA PHE A 145 -11.49 -10.30 -6.64
C PHE A 145 -12.19 -11.50 -5.97
N ASP A 146 -12.02 -12.69 -6.53
CA ASP A 146 -12.65 -13.92 -6.02
C ASP A 146 -12.15 -14.30 -4.62
N ILE A 147 -10.85 -14.10 -4.36
CA ILE A 147 -10.28 -14.33 -3.02
C ILE A 147 -10.85 -13.32 -2.03
N LEU A 148 -10.82 -12.02 -2.36
CA LEU A 148 -11.34 -10.98 -1.48
C LEU A 148 -12.84 -11.13 -1.20
N ALA A 149 -13.63 -11.68 -2.15
CA ALA A 149 -15.06 -11.93 -1.96
C ALA A 149 -15.35 -12.95 -0.84
N ARG A 150 -14.40 -13.86 -0.54
CA ARG A 150 -14.50 -14.84 0.57
C ARG A 150 -14.19 -14.24 1.95
N TYR A 151 -13.66 -13.00 1.97
CA TYR A 151 -13.28 -12.26 3.18
C TYR A 151 -13.96 -10.89 3.23
N PRO A 152 -15.32 -10.82 3.22
CA PRO A 152 -16.02 -9.54 3.15
C PRO A 152 -15.88 -8.69 4.41
N ASP A 153 -15.53 -9.30 5.52
CA ASP A 153 -15.31 -8.71 6.84
C ASP A 153 -13.93 -8.11 7.03
N VAL A 154 -12.93 -8.49 6.23
CA VAL A 154 -11.57 -7.94 6.27
C VAL A 154 -11.51 -6.66 5.45
N ALA A 155 -11.06 -5.55 6.02
CA ALA A 155 -10.82 -4.32 5.27
C ALA A 155 -9.63 -4.52 4.32
N ALA A 156 -9.81 -4.19 3.03
CA ALA A 156 -8.77 -4.35 2.02
C ALA A 156 -8.50 -3.05 1.27
N ILE A 157 -7.24 -2.71 1.16
CA ILE A 157 -6.70 -1.58 0.42
C ILE A 157 -6.10 -2.13 -0.87
N LEU A 158 -6.74 -1.83 -2.02
CA LEU A 158 -6.19 -2.13 -3.34
C LEU A 158 -5.13 -1.06 -3.62
N HIS A 159 -3.85 -1.39 -3.34
CA HIS A 159 -2.77 -0.43 -3.49
C HIS A 159 -2.46 -0.16 -4.97
N SER A 160 -1.98 1.05 -5.28
CA SER A 160 -1.60 1.50 -6.64
C SER A 160 -2.55 0.99 -7.73
N TYR A 161 -3.85 1.13 -7.51
CA TYR A 161 -4.91 0.47 -8.26
C TYR A 161 -4.76 0.66 -9.78
N SER A 162 -4.63 -0.46 -10.50
CA SER A 162 -4.41 -0.51 -11.94
C SER A 162 -5.60 -1.11 -12.73
N GLY A 163 -6.63 -1.59 -12.03
CA GLY A 163 -7.82 -2.20 -12.64
C GLY A 163 -8.75 -1.20 -13.34
N SER A 164 -9.83 -1.70 -13.91
CA SER A 164 -10.81 -0.87 -14.61
C SER A 164 -11.77 -0.16 -13.64
N PRO A 165 -12.44 0.95 -14.10
CA PRO A 165 -13.52 1.58 -13.34
C PRO A 165 -14.67 0.63 -13.02
N GLU A 166 -14.97 -0.32 -13.92
CA GLU A 166 -16.04 -1.33 -13.73
C GLU A 166 -15.70 -2.26 -12.57
N MET A 167 -14.46 -2.75 -12.52
CA MET A 167 -14.01 -3.59 -11.41
C MET A 167 -13.96 -2.82 -10.09
N ALA A 168 -13.53 -1.56 -10.12
CA ALA A 168 -13.57 -0.69 -8.95
C ALA A 168 -15.00 -0.57 -8.38
N ARG A 169 -16.03 -0.41 -9.24
CA ARG A 169 -17.44 -0.39 -8.79
C ARG A 169 -17.85 -1.69 -8.11
N GLN A 170 -17.34 -2.84 -8.58
CA GLN A 170 -17.64 -4.14 -7.94
C GLN A 170 -16.99 -4.24 -6.57
N TYR A 171 -15.70 -3.88 -6.42
CA TYR A 171 -15.04 -3.82 -5.13
C TYR A 171 -15.79 -2.91 -4.14
N LEU A 172 -16.20 -1.73 -4.58
CA LEU A 172 -16.85 -0.71 -3.76
C LEU A 172 -18.27 -1.07 -3.29
N GLN A 173 -18.87 -2.15 -3.80
CA GLN A 173 -20.11 -2.69 -3.22
C GLN A 173 -19.89 -3.20 -1.80
N ASN A 174 -18.67 -3.64 -1.46
CA ASN A 174 -18.30 -3.98 -0.10
C ASN A 174 -17.81 -2.72 0.65
N PRO A 175 -18.41 -2.37 1.81
CA PRO A 175 -18.00 -1.21 2.61
C PRO A 175 -16.56 -1.27 3.12
N ASN A 176 -15.94 -2.42 3.17
CA ASN A 176 -14.58 -2.62 3.67
C ASN A 176 -13.52 -2.58 2.56
N ARG A 177 -13.84 -2.07 1.36
CA ARG A 177 -12.86 -1.93 0.26
C ARG A 177 -12.46 -0.48 0.07
N TYR A 178 -11.17 -0.25 -0.03
CA TYR A 178 -10.53 1.05 -0.27
C TYR A 178 -9.68 0.97 -1.53
N ILE A 179 -9.60 2.06 -2.27
CA ILE A 179 -8.78 2.16 -3.47
C ILE A 179 -7.74 3.24 -3.25
N SER A 180 -6.46 2.87 -3.39
CA SER A 180 -5.34 3.77 -3.22
C SER A 180 -4.73 4.15 -4.56
N PHE A 181 -4.27 5.38 -4.67
CA PHE A 181 -3.69 5.97 -5.87
C PHE A 181 -2.27 6.45 -5.61
N SER A 182 -1.34 5.93 -6.42
CA SER A 182 0.08 6.33 -6.43
C SER A 182 0.36 7.46 -7.43
N GLY A 183 1.63 7.79 -7.59
CA GLY A 183 2.12 8.76 -8.57
C GLY A 183 1.69 8.48 -10.01
N VAL A 184 1.32 7.24 -10.34
CA VAL A 184 0.78 6.81 -11.64
C VAL A 184 -0.41 7.68 -12.08
N LEU A 185 -1.24 8.14 -11.13
CA LEU A 185 -2.40 8.99 -11.42
C LEU A 185 -2.04 10.27 -12.18
N THR A 186 -0.79 10.74 -12.05
CA THR A 186 -0.29 11.96 -12.72
C THR A 186 0.24 11.73 -14.13
N PHE A 187 0.32 10.46 -14.60
CA PHE A 187 0.92 10.15 -15.88
C PHE A 187 -0.02 10.48 -17.04
N LYS A 188 0.56 10.90 -18.18
CA LYS A 188 -0.23 11.29 -19.37
C LYS A 188 -1.15 10.19 -19.91
N ASN A 189 -0.74 8.93 -19.75
CA ASN A 189 -1.48 7.74 -20.22
C ASN A 189 -2.38 7.10 -19.16
N ALA A 190 -2.51 7.69 -17.97
CA ALA A 190 -3.29 7.16 -16.86
C ALA A 190 -4.81 7.37 -16.99
N VAL A 191 -5.36 7.25 -18.20
CA VAL A 191 -6.78 7.55 -18.49
C VAL A 191 -7.71 6.71 -17.60
N LYS A 192 -7.51 5.39 -17.56
CA LYS A 192 -8.35 4.48 -16.74
C LYS A 192 -8.22 4.79 -15.25
N THR A 193 -7.01 5.08 -14.77
CA THR A 193 -6.76 5.43 -13.36
C THR A 193 -7.47 6.72 -12.97
N VAL A 194 -7.47 7.73 -13.85
CA VAL A 194 -8.21 9.00 -13.65
C VAL A 194 -9.73 8.77 -13.65
N GLU A 195 -10.25 7.93 -14.56
CA GLU A 195 -11.66 7.55 -14.56
C GLU A 195 -12.05 6.82 -13.29
N THR A 196 -11.21 5.91 -12.81
CA THR A 196 -11.42 5.21 -11.54
C THR A 196 -11.40 6.19 -10.37
N ALA A 197 -10.42 7.08 -10.29
CA ALA A 197 -10.35 8.08 -9.22
C ALA A 197 -11.63 8.96 -9.18
N ARG A 198 -12.22 9.28 -10.32
CA ARG A 198 -13.47 10.06 -10.40
C ARG A 198 -14.65 9.36 -9.76
N ILE A 199 -14.75 8.04 -9.90
CA ILE A 199 -15.92 7.26 -9.42
C ILE A 199 -15.77 6.74 -7.99
N VAL A 200 -14.54 6.61 -7.46
CA VAL A 200 -14.31 6.15 -6.09
C VAL A 200 -14.90 7.17 -5.11
N PRO A 201 -15.78 6.77 -4.16
CA PRO A 201 -16.33 7.68 -3.15
C PRO A 201 -15.21 8.29 -2.30
N GLU A 202 -15.37 9.56 -1.88
CA GLU A 202 -14.38 10.27 -1.10
C GLU A 202 -13.98 9.55 0.20
N ASN A 203 -14.93 8.85 0.83
CA ASN A 203 -14.68 8.10 2.06
C ASN A 203 -14.03 6.72 1.85
N ARG A 204 -13.63 6.37 0.62
CA ARG A 204 -13.00 5.09 0.23
C ARG A 204 -11.72 5.27 -0.57
N ILE A 205 -11.27 6.52 -0.72
CA ILE A 205 -10.09 6.85 -1.48
C ILE A 205 -8.89 7.01 -0.54
N LEU A 206 -7.74 6.49 -0.95
CA LEU A 206 -6.45 6.65 -0.28
C LEU A 206 -5.41 7.16 -1.27
N SER A 207 -4.28 7.62 -0.77
CA SER A 207 -3.12 7.99 -1.56
C SER A 207 -1.84 7.41 -0.96
N GLU A 208 -0.89 7.14 -1.84
CA GLU A 208 0.38 6.51 -1.52
C GLU A 208 1.47 6.95 -2.47
N THR A 209 2.71 6.55 -2.19
CA THR A 209 3.82 6.74 -3.13
C THR A 209 4.24 5.48 -3.85
N ASP A 210 4.22 4.33 -3.19
CA ASP A 210 4.94 3.13 -3.61
C ASP A 210 6.45 3.40 -3.79
N CYS A 211 6.99 4.31 -2.95
CA CYS A 211 8.38 4.72 -3.07
C CYS A 211 9.34 3.59 -2.67
N PRO A 212 10.48 3.50 -3.37
CA PRO A 212 11.14 4.45 -4.25
C PRO A 212 10.66 4.44 -5.72
N TYR A 213 9.58 3.69 -6.03
CA TYR A 213 9.02 3.55 -7.38
C TYR A 213 8.02 4.68 -7.70
N LEU A 214 7.48 4.67 -8.91
CA LEU A 214 6.29 5.39 -9.37
C LEU A 214 6.28 6.91 -9.11
N ALA A 215 7.46 7.58 -9.14
CA ALA A 215 7.55 9.02 -8.94
C ALA A 215 6.54 9.79 -9.83
N PRO A 216 5.72 10.69 -9.25
CA PRO A 216 4.71 11.45 -9.99
C PRO A 216 5.34 12.47 -10.95
N VAL A 217 4.57 12.99 -11.91
CA VAL A 217 4.97 14.16 -12.69
C VAL A 217 5.01 15.38 -11.75
N PRO A 218 6.06 16.24 -11.80
CA PRO A 218 7.12 16.29 -12.80
C PRO A 218 8.40 15.48 -12.45
N TYR A 219 8.36 14.64 -11.43
CA TYR A 219 9.54 13.96 -10.87
C TYR A 219 9.85 12.60 -11.53
N ARG A 220 9.20 12.26 -12.64
CA ARG A 220 9.45 11.02 -13.39
C ARG A 220 10.94 10.76 -13.61
N GLY A 221 11.36 9.51 -13.33
CA GLY A 221 12.77 9.09 -13.45
C GLY A 221 13.66 9.44 -12.25
N LYS A 222 13.13 10.13 -11.25
CA LYS A 222 13.80 10.30 -9.95
C LYS A 222 13.38 9.23 -8.96
N MET A 223 14.19 8.98 -7.95
CA MET A 223 13.80 8.20 -6.79
C MET A 223 12.62 8.89 -6.10
N ASN A 224 11.52 8.13 -5.91
CA ASN A 224 10.32 8.63 -5.26
C ASN A 224 10.47 8.64 -3.73
N HIS A 225 9.68 9.49 -3.05
CA HIS A 225 9.56 9.56 -1.60
C HIS A 225 8.23 10.21 -1.19
N SER A 226 7.82 10.03 0.07
CA SER A 226 6.50 10.46 0.55
C SER A 226 6.21 11.96 0.36
N GLY A 227 7.22 12.84 0.29
CA GLY A 227 7.03 14.26 -0.02
C GLY A 227 6.48 14.50 -1.43
N TYR A 228 6.83 13.67 -2.40
CA TYR A 228 6.30 13.79 -3.76
C TYR A 228 4.82 13.40 -3.87
N MET A 229 4.25 12.72 -2.88
CA MET A 229 2.82 12.40 -2.81
C MET A 229 1.95 13.65 -2.90
N ALA A 230 2.47 14.83 -2.55
CA ALA A 230 1.78 16.11 -2.75
C ALA A 230 1.20 16.26 -4.17
N LYS A 231 1.90 15.74 -5.20
CA LYS A 231 1.43 15.80 -6.60
C LYS A 231 0.27 14.84 -6.88
N THR A 232 0.23 13.71 -6.22
CA THR A 232 -0.90 12.78 -6.28
C THR A 232 -2.13 13.40 -5.60
N VAL A 233 -1.96 14.02 -4.43
CA VAL A 233 -3.03 14.72 -3.71
C VAL A 233 -3.57 15.90 -4.53
N GLU A 234 -2.70 16.73 -5.13
CA GLU A 234 -3.10 17.82 -6.03
C GLU A 234 -3.95 17.28 -7.20
N LYS A 235 -3.55 16.15 -7.80
CA LYS A 235 -4.28 15.53 -8.90
C LYS A 235 -5.62 14.94 -8.47
N LEU A 236 -5.69 14.31 -7.29
CA LEU A 236 -6.96 13.84 -6.72
C LEU A 236 -7.92 14.99 -6.43
N ALA A 237 -7.42 16.10 -5.87
CA ALA A 237 -8.21 17.31 -5.62
C ALA A 237 -8.81 17.87 -6.92
N GLU A 238 -8.00 17.99 -7.99
CA GLU A 238 -8.45 18.39 -9.33
C GLU A 238 -9.58 17.48 -9.84
N ILE A 239 -9.40 16.15 -9.77
CA ILE A 239 -10.38 15.17 -10.27
C ILE A 239 -11.71 15.23 -9.49
N LYS A 240 -11.63 15.50 -8.18
CA LYS A 240 -12.80 15.58 -7.28
C LYS A 240 -13.46 16.96 -7.24
N GLY A 241 -12.82 18.00 -7.79
CA GLY A 241 -13.29 19.38 -7.71
C GLY A 241 -13.20 19.96 -6.30
N LEU A 242 -12.22 19.51 -5.52
CA LEU A 242 -11.95 19.94 -4.15
C LEU A 242 -10.70 20.80 -4.09
N THR A 243 -10.52 21.54 -3.00
CA THR A 243 -9.23 22.14 -2.68
C THR A 243 -8.22 21.04 -2.28
N VAL A 244 -6.94 21.33 -2.43
CA VAL A 244 -5.86 20.41 -2.03
C VAL A 244 -5.93 20.10 -0.53
N GLU A 245 -6.30 21.09 0.29
CA GLU A 245 -6.42 20.93 1.74
C GLU A 245 -7.59 20.01 2.12
N GLU A 246 -8.77 20.18 1.49
CA GLU A 246 -9.92 19.30 1.69
C GLU A 246 -9.58 17.87 1.31
N MET A 247 -8.95 17.67 0.14
CA MET A 247 -8.55 16.32 -0.31
C MET A 247 -7.53 15.68 0.65
N ALA A 248 -6.52 16.43 1.09
CA ALA A 248 -5.54 15.91 2.04
C ALA A 248 -6.19 15.51 3.38
N ASN A 249 -7.16 16.28 3.88
CA ASN A 249 -7.89 15.95 5.09
C ASN A 249 -8.75 14.68 4.91
N ILE A 250 -9.44 14.53 3.78
CA ILE A 250 -10.21 13.31 3.45
C ILE A 250 -9.30 12.08 3.45
N LEU A 251 -8.15 12.16 2.78
CA LEU A 251 -7.18 11.07 2.70
C LEU A 251 -6.64 10.67 4.09
N ALA A 252 -6.31 11.68 4.92
CA ALA A 252 -5.85 11.45 6.27
C ALA A 252 -6.92 10.78 7.14
N GLU A 253 -8.16 11.24 7.10
CA GLU A 253 -9.27 10.64 7.86
C GLU A 253 -9.61 9.22 7.38
N ASN A 254 -9.51 8.94 6.08
CA ASN A 254 -9.68 7.60 5.56
C ASN A 254 -8.57 6.66 6.01
N ALA A 255 -7.31 7.11 5.98
CA ALA A 255 -6.16 6.35 6.46
C ALA A 255 -6.32 6.03 7.96
N LYS A 256 -6.64 7.02 8.80
CA LYS A 256 -6.90 6.81 10.22
C LYS A 256 -8.01 5.78 10.45
N ARG A 257 -9.11 5.90 9.70
CA ARG A 257 -10.25 4.98 9.84
C ARG A 257 -9.88 3.55 9.49
N VAL A 258 -9.19 3.32 8.38
CA VAL A 258 -8.86 1.96 7.92
C VAL A 258 -7.80 1.31 8.80
N PHE A 259 -6.87 2.09 9.36
CA PHE A 259 -5.80 1.60 10.23
C PHE A 259 -6.12 1.67 11.73
N GLY A 260 -7.27 2.20 12.13
CA GLY A 260 -7.69 2.27 13.53
C GLY A 260 -6.90 3.28 14.38
N LEU A 261 -6.51 4.43 13.81
CA LEU A 261 -5.72 5.49 14.44
C LEU A 261 -6.59 6.64 14.96
#